data_7a95bec30065b636b59b8c686aa58ec1
#
_entry.id   7a95bec30065b636b59b8c686aa58ec1
#
_cell.length_a   1.000
_cell.length_b   1.000
_cell.length_c   1.000
_cell.angle_alpha   90.00
_cell.angle_beta   90.00
_cell.angle_gamma   90.00
#
_symmetry.space_group_name_H-M   'P 1'
#
loop_
_entity.id
_entity.type
_entity.pdbx_description
1 polymer ?
#
loop_
_entity_poly.entity_id
_entity_poly.type
_entity_poly.pdbx_seq_one_letter_code
_entity_poly.pdbx_strand_id
1 'polypeptide(L)'
;RFLKDKSPPTVVRALMDSEQGYDSEVWQQLSQEIGLLGVHLPEAYGGFGFGPIELGVIAQEMGRYLFCGPYFASAVMAGYAVLNSANEEAKERLLPEIAAGTKIAALVLDDLSDAAAVGTGISASGGRLNGTAGIVVDAHVADTLIVVADTPEGLSLYEVAPALASVMPLDAIDPTRKLSRVTFNGCAGERIAGAGVDIDLLWDQMSTVLAHEMIGGAERLFETTIEYMKMRVQFGRQIGSFQSLKHRC
;
A
#
# COMPACT_ATOMS: atom_id res chain seq x y z
N ARG A 1 14.65 12.39 -6.81
CA ARG A 1 16.07 11.98 -6.89
C ARG A 1 16.28 10.68 -6.12
N PHE A 2 15.89 10.57 -4.86
CA PHE A 2 16.10 9.39 -4.01
C PHE A 2 15.63 8.09 -4.70
N LEU A 3 14.38 8.00 -5.16
CA LEU A 3 13.84 6.81 -5.82
C LEU A 3 14.58 6.48 -7.13
N LYS A 4 15.04 7.50 -7.88
CA LYS A 4 15.86 7.28 -9.08
C LYS A 4 17.16 6.52 -8.76
N ASP A 5 17.77 6.83 -7.64
CA ASP A 5 19.04 6.23 -7.23
C ASP A 5 18.84 4.88 -6.52
N LYS A 6 17.74 4.70 -5.78
CA LYS A 6 17.47 3.52 -4.94
C LYS A 6 16.56 2.46 -5.59
N SER A 7 15.77 2.82 -6.61
CA SER A 7 14.86 1.93 -7.31
C SER A 7 15.13 1.87 -8.84
N PRO A 8 16.39 1.63 -9.28
CA PRO A 8 16.65 1.39 -10.69
C PRO A 8 16.07 0.04 -11.11
N PRO A 9 15.78 -0.20 -12.40
CA PRO A 9 15.16 -1.43 -12.90
C PRO A 9 15.86 -2.73 -12.49
N THR A 10 17.18 -2.69 -12.28
CA THR A 10 17.95 -3.85 -11.81
C THR A 10 17.64 -4.22 -10.36
N VAL A 11 17.47 -3.22 -9.50
CA VAL A 11 17.07 -3.42 -8.10
C VAL A 11 15.62 -3.89 -8.03
N VAL A 12 14.72 -3.25 -8.79
CA VAL A 12 13.31 -3.66 -8.87
C VAL A 12 13.21 -5.13 -9.22
N ARG A 13 13.91 -5.60 -10.27
CA ARG A 13 13.92 -7.03 -10.67
C ARG A 13 14.41 -7.95 -9.56
N ALA A 14 15.48 -7.58 -8.87
CA ALA A 14 16.00 -8.38 -7.76
C ALA A 14 14.98 -8.48 -6.60
N LEU A 15 14.28 -7.38 -6.29
CA LEU A 15 13.25 -7.36 -5.25
C LEU A 15 11.99 -8.14 -5.66
N MET A 16 11.61 -8.11 -6.94
CA MET A 16 10.52 -8.92 -7.48
C MET A 16 10.74 -10.42 -7.23
N ASP A 17 11.98 -10.88 -7.36
CA ASP A 17 12.37 -12.28 -7.19
C ASP A 17 12.63 -12.67 -5.72
N SER A 18 12.73 -11.69 -4.81
CA SER A 18 12.96 -11.94 -3.39
C SER A 18 11.66 -12.26 -2.64
N GLU A 19 11.77 -13.07 -1.57
CA GLU A 19 10.63 -13.36 -0.68
C GLU A 19 10.18 -12.11 0.08
N GLN A 20 11.12 -11.29 0.52
CA GLN A 20 10.85 -10.07 1.29
C GLN A 20 10.16 -8.98 0.46
N GLY A 21 10.51 -8.85 -0.83
CA GLY A 21 9.90 -7.91 -1.75
C GLY A 21 10.31 -6.44 -1.56
N TYR A 22 11.19 -6.11 -0.60
CA TYR A 22 11.68 -4.75 -0.38
C TYR A 22 13.10 -4.76 0.24
N ASP A 23 13.77 -3.60 0.18
CA ASP A 23 15.07 -3.36 0.79
C ASP A 23 14.89 -2.64 2.14
N SER A 24 15.31 -3.28 3.23
CA SER A 24 15.13 -2.75 4.59
C SER A 24 15.95 -1.49 4.85
N GLU A 25 17.12 -1.33 4.21
CA GLU A 25 17.94 -0.10 4.36
C GLU A 25 17.26 1.07 3.63
N VAL A 26 16.72 0.82 2.43
CA VAL A 26 15.95 1.81 1.68
C VAL A 26 14.68 2.19 2.43
N TRP A 27 14.00 1.21 3.04
CA TRP A 27 12.82 1.45 3.88
C TRP A 27 13.17 2.35 5.07
N GLN A 28 14.26 2.07 5.76
CA GLN A 28 14.72 2.88 6.89
C GLN A 28 15.09 4.31 6.46
N GLN A 29 15.78 4.49 5.34
CA GLN A 29 16.11 5.82 4.80
C GLN A 29 14.83 6.59 4.44
N LEU A 30 13.88 5.94 3.82
CA LEU A 30 12.62 6.53 3.38
C LEU A 30 11.76 6.99 4.57
N SER A 31 11.76 6.21 5.65
CA SER A 31 10.98 6.51 6.85
C SER A 31 11.69 7.47 7.80
N GLN A 32 12.94 7.18 8.19
CA GLN A 32 13.63 7.88 9.28
C GLN A 32 14.44 9.10 8.81
N GLU A 33 15.06 9.03 7.61
CA GLU A 33 15.86 10.15 7.10
C GLU A 33 15.03 11.16 6.34
N ILE A 34 14.00 10.70 5.57
CA ILE A 34 13.19 11.56 4.72
C ILE A 34 11.80 11.79 5.33
N GLY A 35 11.26 10.83 6.10
CA GLY A 35 9.97 10.92 6.77
C GLY A 35 8.76 10.70 5.86
N LEU A 36 8.91 10.05 4.71
CA LEU A 36 7.82 9.95 3.72
C LEU A 36 6.61 9.15 4.19
N LEU A 37 6.76 8.27 5.17
CA LEU A 37 5.65 7.45 5.67
C LEU A 37 4.64 8.26 6.49
N GLY A 38 5.09 9.32 7.14
CA GLY A 38 4.27 10.18 8.00
C GLY A 38 3.74 11.44 7.31
N VAL A 39 3.91 11.60 6.00
CA VAL A 39 3.61 12.87 5.29
C VAL A 39 2.19 13.35 5.54
N HIS A 40 1.20 12.49 5.43
CA HIS A 40 -0.23 12.82 5.57
C HIS A 40 -0.77 12.65 7.00
N LEU A 41 0.03 12.09 7.89
CA LEU A 41 -0.38 11.91 9.28
C LEU A 41 -0.21 13.23 10.06
N PRO A 42 -1.11 13.54 11.01
CA PRO A 42 -0.98 14.71 11.86
C PRO A 42 0.33 14.74 12.65
N GLU A 43 0.85 15.93 12.93
CA GLU A 43 2.07 16.12 13.74
C GLU A 43 1.93 15.50 15.14
N ALA A 44 0.73 15.48 15.71
CA ALA A 44 0.45 14.84 17.00
C ALA A 44 0.79 13.36 17.05
N TYR A 45 0.83 12.70 15.89
CA TYR A 45 1.17 11.28 15.74
C TYR A 45 2.49 11.04 15.00
N GLY A 46 3.39 12.03 15.03
CA GLY A 46 4.72 11.91 14.42
C GLY A 46 4.75 12.10 12.90
N GLY A 47 3.67 12.60 12.30
CA GLY A 47 3.63 12.96 10.89
C GLY A 47 3.98 14.41 10.62
N PHE A 48 3.78 14.86 9.37
CA PHE A 48 4.06 16.24 8.95
C PHE A 48 2.78 17.09 8.74
N GLY A 49 1.59 16.50 8.88
CA GLY A 49 0.33 17.21 8.74
C GLY A 49 0.03 17.70 7.33
N PHE A 50 0.68 17.17 6.29
CA PHE A 50 0.36 17.48 4.91
C PHE A 50 -0.92 16.79 4.46
N GLY A 51 -1.38 17.14 3.25
CA GLY A 51 -2.64 16.62 2.72
C GLY A 51 -2.48 15.49 1.70
N PRO A 52 -3.61 15.10 1.11
CA PRO A 52 -3.63 14.05 0.07
C PRO A 52 -2.88 14.48 -1.21
N ILE A 53 -2.68 15.79 -1.46
CA ILE A 53 -1.94 16.27 -2.62
C ILE A 53 -0.47 15.89 -2.52
N GLU A 54 0.18 16.16 -1.39
CA GLU A 54 1.59 15.83 -1.16
C GLU A 54 1.79 14.31 -1.14
N LEU A 55 0.87 13.57 -0.53
CA LEU A 55 0.88 12.11 -0.57
C LEU A 55 0.75 11.59 -2.00
N GLY A 56 -0.12 12.20 -2.82
CA GLY A 56 -0.29 11.88 -4.24
C GLY A 56 0.99 12.09 -5.06
N VAL A 57 1.71 13.19 -4.82
CA VAL A 57 3.02 13.45 -5.47
C VAL A 57 4.03 12.36 -5.15
N ILE A 58 4.07 11.91 -3.88
CA ILE A 58 4.96 10.83 -3.46
C ILE A 58 4.57 9.52 -4.16
N ALA A 59 3.28 9.18 -4.18
CA ALA A 59 2.78 7.98 -4.82
C ALA A 59 3.09 7.98 -6.34
N GLN A 60 2.95 9.14 -7.01
CA GLN A 60 3.30 9.31 -8.42
C GLN A 60 4.78 9.02 -8.67
N GLU A 61 5.68 9.52 -7.82
CA GLU A 61 7.11 9.20 -7.92
C GLU A 61 7.39 7.73 -7.61
N MET A 62 6.68 7.11 -6.66
CA MET A 62 6.81 5.67 -6.40
C MET A 62 6.41 4.82 -7.60
N GLY A 63 5.28 5.14 -8.24
CA GLY A 63 4.85 4.49 -9.47
C GLY A 63 5.83 4.69 -10.63
N ARG A 64 6.39 5.90 -10.77
CA ARG A 64 7.38 6.22 -11.79
C ARG A 64 8.62 5.33 -11.74
N TYR A 65 9.04 4.93 -10.55
CA TYR A 65 10.23 4.10 -10.32
C TYR A 65 9.89 2.66 -9.93
N LEU A 66 8.63 2.25 -9.99
CA LEU A 66 8.16 0.91 -9.60
C LEU A 66 8.69 0.52 -8.22
N PHE A 67 8.55 1.42 -7.25
CA PHE A 67 9.09 1.21 -5.91
C PHE A 67 8.50 -0.06 -5.29
N CYS A 68 9.37 -1.02 -4.96
CA CYS A 68 9.01 -2.22 -4.23
C CYS A 68 9.13 -1.98 -2.73
N GLY A 69 8.02 -2.13 -1.99
CA GLY A 69 8.01 -1.98 -0.54
C GLY A 69 6.62 -1.72 0.03
N PRO A 70 6.46 -1.92 1.35
CA PRO A 70 5.15 -1.91 2.00
C PRO A 70 4.59 -0.49 2.25
N TYR A 71 4.97 0.50 1.43
CA TYR A 71 4.51 1.89 1.60
C TYR A 71 2.99 2.01 1.48
N PHE A 72 2.43 1.45 0.40
CA PHE A 72 0.99 1.52 0.17
C PHE A 72 0.20 0.75 1.24
N ALA A 73 0.67 -0.45 1.62
CA ALA A 73 0.01 -1.25 2.64
C ALA A 73 0.06 -0.59 4.03
N SER A 74 1.24 -0.09 4.42
CA SER A 74 1.49 0.38 5.78
C SER A 74 1.14 1.86 5.95
N ALA A 75 1.82 2.75 5.22
CA ALA A 75 1.61 4.18 5.38
C ALA A 75 0.21 4.61 4.90
N VAL A 76 -0.26 4.08 3.76
CA VAL A 76 -1.53 4.52 3.17
C VAL A 76 -2.70 3.73 3.74
N MET A 77 -2.79 2.43 3.43
CA MET A 77 -3.98 1.64 3.78
C MET A 77 -4.17 1.54 5.30
N ALA A 78 -3.18 1.00 6.01
CA ALA A 78 -3.27 0.84 7.45
C ALA A 78 -3.22 2.18 8.19
N GLY A 79 -2.38 3.12 7.73
CA GLY A 79 -2.29 4.47 8.28
C GLY A 79 -3.64 5.20 8.26
N TYR A 80 -4.34 5.22 7.12
CA TYR A 80 -5.68 5.81 7.04
C TYR A 80 -6.72 5.05 7.85
N ALA A 81 -6.68 3.71 7.86
CA ALA A 81 -7.64 2.93 8.66
C ALA A 81 -7.55 3.26 10.16
N VAL A 82 -6.33 3.40 10.69
CA VAL A 82 -6.10 3.80 12.08
C VAL A 82 -6.42 5.28 12.28
N LEU A 83 -6.02 6.17 11.38
CA LEU A 83 -6.25 7.62 11.48
C LEU A 83 -7.75 7.95 11.50
N ASN A 84 -8.55 7.28 10.67
CA ASN A 84 -10.00 7.47 10.60
C ASN A 84 -10.74 6.82 11.77
N SER A 85 -10.06 6.03 12.62
CA SER A 85 -10.68 5.45 13.80
C SER A 85 -11.02 6.53 14.84
N ALA A 86 -12.05 6.32 15.65
CA ALA A 86 -12.40 7.22 16.75
C ALA A 86 -11.57 6.95 18.02
N ASN A 87 -10.59 6.04 17.98
CA ASN A 87 -9.82 5.62 19.16
C ASN A 87 -8.47 6.34 19.21
N GLU A 88 -8.39 7.36 20.07
CA GLU A 88 -7.17 8.16 20.27
C GLU A 88 -6.00 7.31 20.80
N GLU A 89 -6.25 6.37 21.72
CA GLU A 89 -5.21 5.49 22.27
C GLU A 89 -4.57 4.63 21.16
N ALA A 90 -5.38 4.09 20.26
CA ALA A 90 -4.87 3.33 19.12
C ALA A 90 -4.07 4.22 18.15
N LYS A 91 -4.51 5.45 17.89
CA LYS A 91 -3.78 6.41 17.05
C LYS A 91 -2.43 6.77 17.66
N GLU A 92 -2.40 7.15 18.94
CA GLU A 92 -1.18 7.51 19.66
C GLU A 92 -0.19 6.36 19.74
N ARG A 93 -0.65 5.11 19.75
CA ARG A 93 0.20 3.92 19.80
C ARG A 93 0.72 3.48 18.42
N LEU A 94 -0.15 3.45 17.42
CA LEU A 94 0.18 2.83 16.13
C LEU A 94 0.74 3.82 15.11
N LEU A 95 0.18 5.02 15.00
CA LEU A 95 0.56 5.95 13.96
C LEU A 95 2.01 6.43 14.06
N PRO A 96 2.58 6.72 15.25
CA PRO A 96 3.99 7.08 15.35
C PRO A 96 4.94 5.97 14.88
N GLU A 97 4.64 4.71 15.19
CA GLU A 97 5.46 3.57 14.78
C GLU A 97 5.36 3.33 13.26
N ILE A 98 4.17 3.52 12.67
CA ILE A 98 3.95 3.46 11.22
C ILE A 98 4.70 4.62 10.54
N ALA A 99 4.56 5.85 11.03
CA ALA A 99 5.24 7.04 10.49
C ALA A 99 6.77 6.91 10.52
N ALA A 100 7.31 6.37 11.60
CA ALA A 100 8.74 6.11 11.76
C ALA A 100 9.22 4.87 10.99
N GLY A 101 8.32 4.07 10.40
CA GLY A 101 8.63 2.82 9.69
C GLY A 101 9.21 1.72 10.59
N THR A 102 9.09 1.86 11.90
CA THR A 102 9.53 0.86 12.89
C THR A 102 8.52 -0.28 13.04
N LYS A 103 7.29 -0.07 12.55
CA LYS A 103 6.25 -1.08 12.46
C LYS A 103 5.63 -1.05 11.07
N ILE A 104 5.68 -2.16 10.38
CA ILE A 104 4.96 -2.37 9.12
C ILE A 104 3.58 -2.90 9.46
N ALA A 105 2.54 -2.18 9.07
CA ALA A 105 1.16 -2.60 9.24
C ALA A 105 0.55 -3.00 7.89
N ALA A 106 -0.28 -4.04 7.87
CA ALA A 106 -1.06 -4.39 6.69
C ALA A 106 -2.55 -4.30 7.00
N LEU A 107 -3.30 -3.59 6.15
CA LEU A 107 -4.75 -3.55 6.23
C LEU A 107 -5.33 -4.83 5.62
N VAL A 108 -6.19 -5.49 6.36
CA VAL A 108 -6.90 -6.70 5.93
C VAL A 108 -8.36 -6.33 5.71
N LEU A 109 -8.75 -6.35 4.44
CA LEU A 109 -10.12 -6.32 3.96
C LEU A 109 -10.41 -7.68 3.34
N ASP A 110 -11.60 -8.20 3.50
CA ASP A 110 -11.99 -9.50 2.92
C ASP A 110 -12.15 -9.44 1.40
N ASP A 111 -12.53 -8.29 0.87
CA ASP A 111 -12.61 -8.04 -0.57
C ASP A 111 -11.99 -6.68 -0.92
N LEU A 112 -11.06 -6.67 -1.89
CA LEU A 112 -10.44 -5.46 -2.44
C LEU A 112 -11.03 -5.06 -3.80
N SER A 113 -12.04 -5.79 -4.30
CA SER A 113 -12.64 -5.50 -5.60
C SER A 113 -13.89 -4.62 -5.51
N ASP A 114 -14.57 -4.64 -4.36
CA ASP A 114 -15.81 -3.90 -4.15
C ASP A 114 -15.93 -3.43 -2.69
N ALA A 115 -16.01 -2.11 -2.49
CA ALA A 115 -16.21 -1.51 -1.17
C ALA A 115 -17.50 -2.00 -0.48
N ALA A 116 -18.55 -2.29 -1.25
CA ALA A 116 -19.82 -2.78 -0.71
C ALA A 116 -19.76 -4.23 -0.21
N ALA A 117 -18.74 -5.00 -0.64
CA ALA A 117 -18.53 -6.38 -0.21
C ALA A 117 -17.65 -6.51 1.03
N VAL A 118 -16.99 -5.41 1.45
CA VAL A 118 -16.10 -5.43 2.63
C VAL A 118 -16.88 -5.76 3.90
N GLY A 119 -16.34 -6.67 4.69
CA GLY A 119 -16.90 -7.08 5.97
C GLY A 119 -17.82 -8.29 5.92
N THR A 120 -18.00 -8.91 4.75
CA THR A 120 -18.86 -10.11 4.62
C THR A 120 -18.11 -11.42 4.84
N GLY A 121 -16.78 -11.42 4.77
CA GLY A 121 -15.92 -12.61 4.81
C GLY A 121 -15.12 -12.77 6.11
N ILE A 122 -14.98 -11.71 6.92
CA ILE A 122 -14.30 -11.75 8.22
C ILE A 122 -15.26 -11.28 9.31
N SER A 123 -15.50 -12.12 10.28
CA SER A 123 -16.37 -11.83 11.44
C SER A 123 -15.59 -11.80 12.74
N ALA A 124 -16.06 -10.97 13.69
CA ALA A 124 -15.50 -10.92 15.04
C ALA A 124 -16.58 -11.04 16.10
N SER A 125 -16.37 -11.91 17.09
CA SER A 125 -17.24 -12.08 18.24
C SER A 125 -16.40 -12.41 19.47
N GLY A 126 -16.68 -11.72 20.60
CA GLY A 126 -15.95 -11.92 21.85
C GLY A 126 -14.43 -11.73 21.72
N GLY A 127 -13.97 -10.82 20.85
CA GLY A 127 -12.55 -10.56 20.60
C GLY A 127 -11.85 -11.66 19.78
N ARG A 128 -12.60 -12.54 19.12
CA ARG A 128 -12.07 -13.59 18.25
C ARG A 128 -12.54 -13.40 16.83
N LEU A 129 -11.57 -13.49 15.90
CA LEU A 129 -11.79 -13.30 14.46
C LEU A 129 -11.83 -14.64 13.75
N ASN A 130 -12.75 -14.76 12.80
CA ASN A 130 -12.90 -15.90 11.90
C ASN A 130 -13.16 -15.41 10.48
N GLY A 131 -12.57 -16.08 9.50
CA GLY A 131 -12.77 -15.76 8.09
C GLY A 131 -11.48 -15.70 7.29
N THR A 132 -11.59 -15.30 6.03
CA THR A 132 -10.45 -15.26 5.10
C THR A 132 -10.52 -14.02 4.23
N ALA A 133 -9.42 -13.27 4.16
CA ALA A 133 -9.17 -12.29 3.13
C ALA A 133 -8.40 -12.95 1.98
N GLY A 134 -8.96 -12.89 0.78
CA GLY A 134 -8.39 -13.52 -0.41
C GLY A 134 -7.11 -12.87 -0.89
N ILE A 135 -7.03 -11.54 -0.79
CA ILE A 135 -5.90 -10.72 -1.25
C ILE A 135 -5.60 -9.66 -0.20
N VAL A 136 -4.41 -9.71 0.37
CA VAL A 136 -3.90 -8.68 1.31
C VAL A 136 -2.52 -8.24 0.85
N VAL A 137 -2.34 -6.93 0.74
CA VAL A 137 -1.08 -6.34 0.27
C VAL A 137 -0.05 -6.38 1.39
N ASP A 138 1.15 -6.88 1.07
CA ASP A 138 2.35 -6.93 1.92
C ASP A 138 2.16 -7.55 3.32
N ALA A 139 1.13 -8.38 3.53
CA ALA A 139 0.88 -9.01 4.83
C ALA A 139 2.01 -9.95 5.27
N HIS A 140 2.81 -10.49 4.35
CA HIS A 140 3.92 -11.41 4.63
C HIS A 140 5.08 -10.76 5.42
N VAL A 141 5.21 -9.44 5.35
CA VAL A 141 6.24 -8.66 6.08
C VAL A 141 5.65 -7.77 7.17
N ALA A 142 4.36 -7.86 7.41
CA ALA A 142 3.70 -7.04 8.40
C ALA A 142 4.04 -7.45 9.84
N ASP A 143 4.34 -6.47 10.69
CA ASP A 143 4.48 -6.64 12.14
C ASP A 143 3.13 -6.66 12.84
N THR A 144 2.11 -6.07 12.21
CA THR A 144 0.72 -6.06 12.70
C THR A 144 -0.29 -6.06 11.56
N LEU A 145 -1.42 -6.71 11.77
CA LEU A 145 -2.57 -6.72 10.86
C LEU A 145 -3.66 -5.81 11.43
N ILE A 146 -4.12 -4.85 10.64
CA ILE A 146 -5.28 -4.03 10.94
C ILE A 146 -6.46 -4.62 10.16
N VAL A 147 -7.40 -5.22 10.86
CA VAL A 147 -8.44 -6.07 10.26
C VAL A 147 -9.78 -5.38 10.37
N VAL A 148 -10.46 -5.20 9.24
CA VAL A 148 -11.88 -4.85 9.21
C VAL A 148 -12.69 -6.14 9.35
N ALA A 149 -13.51 -6.20 10.38
CA ALA A 149 -14.34 -7.36 10.66
C ALA A 149 -15.79 -6.97 10.94
N ASP A 150 -16.71 -7.80 10.47
CA ASP A 150 -18.13 -7.66 10.76
C ASP A 150 -18.43 -8.09 12.20
N THR A 151 -19.20 -7.27 12.90
CA THR A 151 -19.67 -7.55 14.25
C THR A 151 -21.19 -7.31 14.32
N PRO A 152 -21.90 -7.80 15.35
CA PRO A 152 -23.32 -7.50 15.52
C PRO A 152 -23.65 -5.99 15.57
N GLU A 153 -22.66 -5.17 15.93
CA GLU A 153 -22.80 -3.71 15.98
C GLU A 153 -22.41 -3.01 14.68
N GLY A 154 -21.88 -3.72 13.68
CA GLY A 154 -21.37 -3.20 12.42
C GLY A 154 -19.85 -3.38 12.26
N LEU A 155 -19.31 -2.83 11.18
CA LEU A 155 -17.88 -2.95 10.86
C LEU A 155 -17.02 -2.32 11.95
N SER A 156 -16.02 -3.06 12.39
CA SER A 156 -15.10 -2.68 13.46
C SER A 156 -13.67 -2.98 13.06
N LEU A 157 -12.71 -2.21 13.60
CA LEU A 157 -11.28 -2.46 13.42
C LEU A 157 -10.69 -3.26 14.55
N TYR A 158 -9.86 -4.23 14.20
CA TYR A 158 -9.10 -5.05 15.13
C TYR A 158 -7.62 -5.01 14.78
N GLU A 159 -6.78 -5.00 15.81
CA GLU A 159 -5.36 -5.29 15.68
C GLU A 159 -5.12 -6.78 15.98
N VAL A 160 -4.39 -7.45 15.09
CA VAL A 160 -4.07 -8.87 15.21
C VAL A 160 -2.58 -9.07 14.95
N ALA A 161 -1.90 -9.77 15.85
CA ALA A 161 -0.52 -10.19 15.59
C ALA A 161 -0.48 -11.22 14.43
N PRO A 162 0.37 -11.05 13.41
CA PRO A 162 0.40 -11.96 12.24
C PRO A 162 0.64 -13.43 12.63
N ALA A 163 1.37 -13.66 13.71
CA ALA A 163 1.63 -15.01 14.23
C ALA A 163 0.36 -15.78 14.68
N LEU A 164 -0.75 -15.08 14.91
CA LEU A 164 -2.04 -15.69 15.26
C LEU A 164 -2.90 -16.03 14.05
N ALA A 165 -2.55 -15.54 12.85
CA ALA A 165 -3.24 -15.79 11.61
C ALA A 165 -2.41 -16.69 10.69
N SER A 166 -3.06 -17.32 9.71
CA SER A 166 -2.35 -17.98 8.61
C SER A 166 -2.13 -16.97 7.50
N VAL A 167 -0.90 -16.55 7.28
CA VAL A 167 -0.50 -15.67 6.19
C VAL A 167 0.19 -16.50 5.11
N MET A 168 -0.43 -16.61 3.94
CA MET A 168 0.05 -17.43 2.83
C MET A 168 0.35 -16.53 1.63
N PRO A 169 1.63 -16.41 1.20
CA PRO A 169 1.99 -15.67 0.00
C PRO A 169 1.26 -16.20 -1.24
N LEU A 170 0.95 -15.30 -2.16
CA LEU A 170 0.31 -15.59 -3.44
C LEU A 170 1.23 -15.19 -4.59
N ASP A 171 1.20 -15.99 -5.65
CA ASP A 171 1.81 -15.61 -6.91
C ASP A 171 0.96 -14.54 -7.60
N ALA A 172 1.58 -13.42 -7.96
CA ALA A 172 0.94 -12.31 -8.64
C ALA A 172 1.54 -12.11 -10.04
N ILE A 173 0.72 -11.64 -10.99
CA ILE A 173 1.19 -11.26 -12.34
C ILE A 173 2.19 -10.09 -12.23
N ASP A 174 1.92 -9.15 -11.34
CA ASP A 174 2.84 -8.07 -10.99
C ASP A 174 3.52 -8.38 -9.64
N PRO A 175 4.75 -8.89 -9.64
CA PRO A 175 5.47 -9.24 -8.42
C PRO A 175 6.19 -8.04 -7.76
N THR A 176 6.03 -6.82 -8.27
CA THR A 176 6.54 -5.59 -7.61
C THR A 176 5.79 -5.32 -6.31
N ARG A 177 4.55 -5.83 -6.19
CA ARG A 177 3.73 -5.78 -4.98
C ARG A 177 3.39 -7.19 -4.52
N LYS A 178 3.82 -7.54 -3.31
CA LYS A 178 3.57 -8.86 -2.76
C LYS A 178 2.15 -8.96 -2.23
N LEU A 179 1.50 -10.08 -2.51
CA LEU A 179 0.14 -10.36 -2.10
C LEU A 179 0.13 -11.60 -1.21
N SER A 180 -0.80 -11.66 -0.27
CA SER A 180 -1.00 -12.81 0.61
C SER A 180 -2.48 -13.09 0.79
N ARG A 181 -2.81 -14.37 1.05
CA ARG A 181 -4.08 -14.75 1.65
C ARG A 181 -3.92 -14.79 3.16
N VAL A 182 -4.86 -14.19 3.88
CA VAL A 182 -4.85 -14.18 5.34
C VAL A 182 -6.10 -14.88 5.86
N THR A 183 -5.93 -15.89 6.72
CA THR A 183 -7.03 -16.66 7.30
C THR A 183 -6.96 -16.58 8.83
N PHE A 184 -8.10 -16.28 9.43
CA PHE A 184 -8.33 -16.24 10.87
C PHE A 184 -9.18 -17.44 11.27
N ASN A 185 -8.75 -18.15 12.31
CA ASN A 185 -9.46 -19.30 12.86
C ASN A 185 -9.55 -19.17 14.37
N GLY A 186 -10.51 -18.39 14.85
CA GLY A 186 -10.67 -18.05 16.24
C GLY A 186 -9.51 -17.22 16.82
N CYS A 187 -8.82 -16.45 15.97
CA CYS A 187 -7.68 -15.64 16.36
C CYS A 187 -8.07 -14.54 17.34
N ALA A 188 -7.29 -14.37 18.41
CA ALA A 188 -7.49 -13.23 19.30
C ALA A 188 -7.11 -11.92 18.59
N GLY A 189 -7.95 -10.91 18.70
CA GLY A 189 -7.70 -9.57 18.20
C GLY A 189 -8.10 -8.51 19.22
N GLU A 190 -7.31 -7.46 19.29
CA GLU A 190 -7.64 -6.27 20.09
C GLU A 190 -8.53 -5.33 19.26
N ARG A 191 -9.72 -5.01 19.76
CA ARG A 191 -10.63 -4.08 19.09
C ARG A 191 -10.09 -2.65 19.24
N ILE A 192 -9.62 -2.06 18.14
CA ILE A 192 -9.07 -0.71 18.12
C ILE A 192 -10.08 0.35 17.64
N ALA A 193 -11.18 -0.06 16.99
CA ALA A 193 -12.31 0.83 16.73
C ALA A 193 -13.63 0.07 16.79
N GLY A 194 -14.64 0.71 17.32
CA GLY A 194 -16.02 0.21 17.38
C GLY A 194 -16.75 0.32 16.05
N ALA A 195 -18.04 0.06 16.05
CA ALA A 195 -18.92 0.23 14.90
C ALA A 195 -18.82 1.65 14.32
N GLY A 196 -18.83 1.75 12.99
CA GLY A 196 -18.78 3.03 12.29
C GLY A 196 -17.47 3.28 11.55
N VAL A 197 -16.73 2.22 11.21
CA VAL A 197 -15.63 2.33 10.24
C VAL A 197 -16.21 2.81 8.90
N ASP A 198 -15.79 4.00 8.48
CA ASP A 198 -16.19 4.57 7.20
C ASP A 198 -15.36 3.93 6.07
N ILE A 199 -15.92 2.86 5.52
CA ILE A 199 -15.27 2.11 4.42
C ILE A 199 -15.24 2.92 3.13
N ASP A 200 -16.25 3.72 2.85
CA ASP A 200 -16.29 4.53 1.63
C ASP A 200 -15.19 5.59 1.66
N LEU A 201 -15.04 6.30 2.77
CA LEU A 201 -13.93 7.24 2.94
C LEU A 201 -12.56 6.56 2.82
N LEU A 202 -12.38 5.42 3.47
CA LEU A 202 -11.12 4.68 3.41
C LEU A 202 -10.82 4.22 1.98
N TRP A 203 -11.85 3.75 1.25
CA TRP A 203 -11.74 3.34 -0.13
C TRP A 203 -11.36 4.48 -1.05
N ASP A 204 -11.98 5.63 -0.90
CA ASP A 204 -11.68 6.84 -1.67
C ASP A 204 -10.24 7.32 -1.44
N GLN A 205 -9.78 7.31 -0.19
CA GLN A 205 -8.40 7.66 0.17
C GLN A 205 -7.39 6.71 -0.49
N MET A 206 -7.59 5.39 -0.37
CA MET A 206 -6.71 4.38 -0.97
C MET A 206 -6.71 4.48 -2.50
N SER A 207 -7.90 4.61 -3.11
CA SER A 207 -8.06 4.70 -4.57
C SER A 207 -7.41 5.96 -5.15
N THR A 208 -7.51 7.08 -4.44
CA THR A 208 -6.86 8.34 -4.83
C THR A 208 -5.35 8.18 -4.89
N VAL A 209 -4.74 7.60 -3.86
CA VAL A 209 -3.29 7.38 -3.82
C VAL A 209 -2.85 6.38 -4.90
N LEU A 210 -3.60 5.29 -5.08
CA LEU A 210 -3.31 4.30 -6.11
C LEU A 210 -3.41 4.90 -7.53
N ALA A 211 -4.37 5.78 -7.78
CA ALA A 211 -4.49 6.48 -9.06
C ALA A 211 -3.26 7.35 -9.36
N HIS A 212 -2.73 8.04 -8.36
CA HIS A 212 -1.48 8.80 -8.51
C HIS A 212 -0.28 7.90 -8.83
N GLU A 213 -0.16 6.76 -8.17
CA GLU A 213 0.88 5.77 -8.46
C GLU A 213 0.77 5.24 -9.90
N MET A 214 -0.44 4.92 -10.36
CA MET A 214 -0.69 4.48 -11.74
C MET A 214 -0.28 5.55 -12.76
N ILE A 215 -0.58 6.83 -12.49
CA ILE A 215 -0.18 7.95 -13.36
C ILE A 215 1.34 8.04 -13.45
N GLY A 216 2.07 7.91 -12.34
CA GLY A 216 3.53 7.92 -12.33
C GLY A 216 4.16 6.84 -13.21
N GLY A 217 3.63 5.61 -13.12
CA GLY A 217 4.02 4.50 -13.99
C GLY A 217 3.72 4.77 -15.47
N ALA A 218 2.52 5.29 -15.76
CA ALA A 218 2.10 5.63 -17.12
C ALA A 218 2.97 6.73 -17.74
N GLU A 219 3.30 7.78 -17.00
CA GLU A 219 4.21 8.85 -17.45
C GLU A 219 5.60 8.29 -17.78
N ARG A 220 6.14 7.43 -16.93
CA ARG A 220 7.44 6.82 -17.17
C ARG A 220 7.46 5.95 -18.41
N LEU A 221 6.42 5.16 -18.63
CA LEU A 221 6.26 4.35 -19.86
C LEU A 221 6.15 5.23 -21.10
N PHE A 222 5.40 6.31 -21.00
CA PHE A 222 5.24 7.26 -22.10
C PHE A 222 6.57 7.93 -22.48
N GLU A 223 7.32 8.45 -21.50
CA GLU A 223 8.66 9.02 -21.73
C GLU A 223 9.61 8.01 -22.38
N THR A 224 9.65 6.78 -21.84
CA THR A 224 10.48 5.71 -22.36
C THR A 224 10.10 5.37 -23.82
N THR A 225 8.81 5.38 -24.12
CA THR A 225 8.29 5.16 -25.47
C THR A 225 8.77 6.26 -26.42
N ILE A 226 8.68 7.52 -26.02
CA ILE A 226 9.17 8.65 -26.83
C ILE A 226 10.69 8.56 -27.06
N GLU A 227 11.45 8.25 -26.02
CA GLU A 227 12.91 8.05 -26.15
C GLU A 227 13.23 6.93 -27.11
N TYR A 228 12.55 5.80 -27.01
CA TYR A 228 12.71 4.68 -27.93
C TYR A 228 12.37 5.06 -29.37
N MET A 229 11.29 5.80 -29.59
CA MET A 229 10.88 6.28 -30.92
C MET A 229 11.93 7.20 -31.58
N LYS A 230 12.68 7.95 -30.76
CA LYS A 230 13.77 8.84 -31.23
C LYS A 230 15.04 8.05 -31.56
N MET A 231 15.24 6.88 -30.97
CA MET A 231 16.46 6.07 -31.16
C MET A 231 16.28 4.96 -32.21
N ARG A 232 15.12 4.31 -32.23
CA ARG A 232 14.88 3.15 -33.09
C ARG A 232 14.76 3.55 -34.55
N VAL A 233 15.61 2.96 -35.40
CA VAL A 233 15.58 3.13 -36.87
C VAL A 233 14.89 1.92 -37.51
N GLN A 234 13.91 2.18 -38.38
CA GLN A 234 13.25 1.23 -39.25
C GLN A 234 12.92 1.93 -40.60
N PHE A 235 12.96 1.20 -41.69
CA PHE A 235 12.70 1.75 -43.02
C PHE A 235 13.60 2.98 -43.37
N GLY A 236 14.85 2.95 -42.93
CA GLY A 236 15.85 3.99 -43.18
C GLY A 236 15.74 5.26 -42.38
N ARG A 237 14.82 5.34 -41.40
CA ARG A 237 14.67 6.54 -40.56
C ARG A 237 14.16 6.20 -39.13
N GLN A 238 14.27 7.12 -38.21
CA GLN A 238 13.74 6.98 -36.87
C GLN A 238 12.23 6.74 -36.90
N ILE A 239 11.73 5.78 -36.10
CA ILE A 239 10.31 5.44 -36.10
C ILE A 239 9.42 6.58 -35.63
N GLY A 240 9.90 7.49 -34.76
CA GLY A 240 9.21 8.71 -34.34
C GLY A 240 9.00 9.74 -35.45
N SER A 241 9.65 9.56 -36.63
CA SER A 241 9.40 10.42 -37.79
C SER A 241 8.15 10.05 -38.59
N PHE A 242 7.58 8.86 -38.34
CA PHE A 242 6.34 8.45 -38.98
C PHE A 242 5.14 9.17 -38.36
N GLN A 243 4.36 9.84 -39.19
CA GLN A 243 3.27 10.71 -38.78
C GLN A 243 2.22 9.96 -37.91
N SER A 244 1.91 8.70 -38.26
CA SER A 244 0.96 7.88 -37.52
C SER A 244 1.38 7.60 -36.07
N LEU A 245 2.67 7.49 -35.79
CA LEU A 245 3.21 7.32 -34.42
C LEU A 245 3.34 8.68 -33.72
N LYS A 246 3.88 9.69 -34.44
CA LYS A 246 4.07 11.03 -33.90
C LYS A 246 2.76 11.69 -33.42
N HIS A 247 1.64 11.43 -34.10
CA HIS A 247 0.34 11.98 -33.71
C HIS A 247 -0.32 11.27 -32.55
N ARG A 248 0.18 10.09 -32.13
CA ARG A 248 -0.31 9.37 -30.96
C ARG A 248 0.43 9.75 -29.68
N CYS A 249 1.56 10.37 -29.79
CA CYS A 249 2.40 10.88 -28.70
C CYS A 249 2.44 12.42 -28.71
#